data_b06b5cf38e65448cf2925a6f4ed8f58e
#
_entry.id   b06b5cf38e65448cf2925a6f4ed8f58e
#
_cell.length_a   1.000
_cell.length_b   1.000
_cell.length_c   1.000
_cell.angle_alpha   90.00
_cell.angle_beta   90.00
_cell.angle_gamma   90.00
#
_symmetry.space_group_name_H-M   'P 1'
#
loop_
_entity.id
_entity.type
_entity.pdbx_description
1 polymer ?
#
loop_
_entity_poly.entity_id
_entity_poly.type
_entity_poly.pdbx_seq_one_letter_code
_entity_poly.pdbx_strand_id
1 'polypeptide(L)'
;MGVFALTGHAQSSIALYGLIDNGIFYSTNQGGNHAVQFVASPTETSVWGLRGAEDLGGGNKAIFKLGSAFSTANGTTWPSGRLFGDYAWVGLSNSTVGTLKMGRMQDSVGDYLGDFAAGGNWGGVLYAHPLDNDNLWGTYMVNNAIKYQSISLAGLEFGGMYAFSNKSAATSGSGSGFVDNRLWAAGVEYSAGPVRLAAVYEQLDNSGDDVPGSYGAVDVADANFTAARQRIYGVGASYALDHIDLSANITRTVLSSPTGEWQNAQFTGASSMSFNNYEINAIYHATASLDLKGAYTYTTASVSGRSPHWNQLGLLVEYALSKRTSLYADGVYQRVHGDGSQFSYAQINSLSPASGDSQALLGVGIKHRF
;
A
#
# COMPACT_ATOMS: atom_id res chain seq x y z
N MET A 1 39.42 -36.00 -28.23
CA MET A 1 38.39 -35.90 -27.18
C MET A 1 37.68 -34.57 -27.35
N GLY A 2 36.51 -34.56 -27.94
CA GLY A 2 35.72 -33.33 -28.07
C GLY A 2 34.93 -33.09 -26.81
N VAL A 3 35.16 -31.98 -26.16
CA VAL A 3 34.34 -31.49 -25.05
C VAL A 3 33.09 -30.89 -25.68
N PHE A 4 31.97 -31.59 -25.62
CA PHE A 4 30.66 -31.01 -25.92
C PHE A 4 30.33 -30.07 -24.72
N ALA A 5 30.43 -28.77 -24.92
CA ALA A 5 29.81 -27.79 -24.04
C ALA A 5 28.29 -27.98 -24.19
N LEU A 6 27.66 -28.56 -23.18
CA LEU A 6 26.22 -28.49 -23.01
C LEU A 6 25.89 -27.01 -22.76
N THR A 7 25.39 -26.32 -23.77
CA THR A 7 24.72 -25.06 -23.62
C THR A 7 23.45 -25.31 -22.80
N GLY A 8 23.53 -25.12 -21.49
CA GLY A 8 22.35 -25.01 -20.65
C GLY A 8 21.53 -23.84 -21.18
N HIS A 9 20.40 -24.12 -21.82
CA HIS A 9 19.42 -23.09 -22.17
C HIS A 9 18.86 -22.59 -20.86
N ALA A 10 19.32 -21.42 -20.41
CA ALA A 10 18.67 -20.68 -19.34
C ALA A 10 17.20 -20.49 -19.73
N GLN A 11 16.28 -21.10 -19.00
CA GLN A 11 14.86 -21.03 -19.29
C GLN A 11 14.34 -19.67 -18.82
N SER A 12 14.38 -18.67 -19.70
CA SER A 12 13.82 -17.35 -19.46
C SER A 12 12.30 -17.42 -19.60
N SER A 13 11.58 -16.91 -18.62
CA SER A 13 10.13 -16.79 -18.66
C SER A 13 9.70 -15.34 -18.54
N ILE A 14 8.82 -14.91 -19.44
CA ILE A 14 8.15 -13.60 -19.35
C ILE A 14 6.66 -13.88 -19.33
N ALA A 15 5.96 -13.29 -18.36
CA ALA A 15 4.52 -13.39 -18.21
C ALA A 15 3.88 -12.01 -18.23
N LEU A 16 2.84 -11.86 -19.04
CA LEU A 16 1.86 -10.80 -18.90
C LEU A 16 0.99 -11.13 -17.69
N TYR A 17 0.69 -10.16 -16.85
CA TYR A 17 -0.25 -10.29 -15.75
C TYR A 17 -1.13 -9.06 -15.65
N GLY A 18 -2.29 -9.20 -15.03
CA GLY A 18 -3.14 -8.06 -14.77
C GLY A 18 -4.38 -8.40 -13.95
N LEU A 19 -5.04 -7.33 -13.56
CA LEU A 19 -6.27 -7.33 -12.79
C LEU A 19 -7.11 -6.14 -13.24
N ILE A 20 -8.42 -6.35 -13.35
CA ILE A 20 -9.41 -5.30 -13.55
C ILE A 20 -10.46 -5.44 -12.45
N ASP A 21 -10.72 -4.36 -11.73
CA ASP A 21 -11.71 -4.28 -10.67
C ASP A 21 -12.59 -3.05 -10.86
N ASN A 22 -13.90 -3.25 -10.92
CA ASN A 22 -14.89 -2.21 -11.15
C ASN A 22 -16.14 -2.43 -10.31
N GLY A 23 -16.74 -1.34 -9.85
CA GLY A 23 -17.99 -1.41 -9.14
C GLY A 23 -18.89 -0.19 -9.36
N ILE A 24 -20.15 -0.35 -8.98
CA ILE A 24 -21.12 0.75 -8.88
C ILE A 24 -21.47 0.91 -7.40
N PHE A 25 -21.27 2.11 -6.89
CA PHE A 25 -21.39 2.41 -5.48
C PHE A 25 -22.32 3.59 -5.23
N TYR A 26 -23.11 3.47 -4.18
CA TYR A 26 -23.89 4.55 -3.59
C TYR A 26 -23.20 5.06 -2.35
N SER A 27 -22.99 6.37 -2.25
CA SER A 27 -22.49 7.05 -1.05
C SER A 27 -23.57 7.97 -0.47
N THR A 28 -23.64 8.02 0.85
CA THR A 28 -24.67 8.79 1.55
C THR A 28 -24.39 10.28 1.62
N ASN A 29 -23.11 10.67 1.62
CA ASN A 29 -22.71 12.04 1.93
C ASN A 29 -21.34 12.37 1.29
N GLN A 30 -21.36 13.13 0.20
CA GLN A 30 -20.18 13.76 -0.39
C GLN A 30 -20.49 15.26 -0.51
N GLY A 31 -19.95 16.09 0.39
CA GLY A 31 -20.24 17.50 0.45
C GLY A 31 -21.71 17.82 0.78
N GLY A 32 -22.42 16.91 1.48
CA GLY A 32 -23.85 17.05 1.80
C GLY A 32 -24.81 16.35 0.84
N ASN A 33 -24.30 15.76 -0.25
CA ASN A 33 -25.11 15.09 -1.24
C ASN A 33 -24.82 13.59 -1.29
N HIS A 34 -25.86 12.80 -1.63
CA HIS A 34 -25.67 11.42 -2.00
C HIS A 34 -25.16 11.32 -3.46
N ALA A 35 -24.45 10.24 -3.77
CA ALA A 35 -23.99 9.99 -5.13
C ALA A 35 -24.07 8.51 -5.49
N VAL A 36 -24.41 8.22 -6.76
CA VAL A 36 -24.19 6.90 -7.37
C VAL A 36 -23.04 7.05 -8.35
N GLN A 37 -22.00 6.24 -8.20
CA GLN A 37 -20.75 6.42 -8.93
C GLN A 37 -20.24 5.09 -9.47
N PHE A 38 -19.65 5.13 -10.68
CA PHE A 38 -18.77 4.09 -11.13
C PHE A 38 -17.42 4.29 -10.43
N VAL A 39 -16.96 3.28 -9.71
CA VAL A 39 -15.66 3.30 -9.00
C VAL A 39 -14.75 2.29 -9.68
N ALA A 40 -13.64 2.79 -10.20
CA ALA A 40 -12.55 1.96 -10.70
C ALA A 40 -11.66 1.55 -9.53
N SER A 41 -11.30 0.27 -9.46
CA SER A 41 -10.37 -0.26 -8.46
C SER A 41 -10.82 -0.12 -7.00
N PRO A 42 -12.07 -0.45 -6.64
CA PRO A 42 -12.55 -0.25 -5.27
C PRO A 42 -11.89 -1.20 -4.27
N THR A 43 -11.72 -2.49 -4.59
CA THR A 43 -11.17 -3.50 -3.68
C THR A 43 -9.72 -3.91 -4.02
N GLU A 44 -9.33 -3.79 -5.27
CA GLU A 44 -7.96 -4.01 -5.73
C GLU A 44 -7.63 -3.05 -6.88
N THR A 45 -6.39 -2.58 -6.92
CA THR A 45 -5.94 -1.67 -7.98
C THR A 45 -5.93 -2.37 -9.32
N SER A 46 -6.62 -1.82 -10.33
CA SER A 46 -6.57 -2.31 -11.70
C SER A 46 -5.18 -2.07 -12.27
N VAL A 47 -4.49 -3.16 -12.63
CA VAL A 47 -3.11 -3.13 -13.10
C VAL A 47 -2.93 -4.05 -14.29
N TRP A 48 -1.94 -3.74 -15.12
CA TRP A 48 -1.36 -4.66 -16.06
C TRP A 48 0.16 -4.55 -16.04
N GLY A 49 0.88 -5.60 -16.44
CA GLY A 49 2.33 -5.52 -16.43
C GLY A 49 3.01 -6.76 -16.95
N LEU A 50 4.32 -6.69 -16.95
CA LEU A 50 5.23 -7.78 -17.33
C LEU A 50 6.08 -8.15 -16.12
N ARG A 51 6.28 -9.43 -15.92
CA ARG A 51 7.27 -9.96 -14.98
C ARG A 51 8.04 -11.09 -15.64
N GLY A 52 9.29 -11.23 -15.26
CA GLY A 52 10.10 -12.29 -15.81
C GLY A 52 11.21 -12.74 -14.89
N ALA A 53 11.72 -13.93 -15.21
CA ALA A 53 12.89 -14.51 -14.54
C ALA A 53 13.76 -15.20 -15.58
N GLU A 54 15.08 -15.03 -15.42
CA GLU A 54 16.14 -15.74 -16.15
C GLU A 54 16.96 -16.53 -15.14
N ASP A 55 17.11 -17.82 -15.38
CA ASP A 55 17.96 -18.68 -14.57
C ASP A 55 19.44 -18.45 -14.96
N LEU A 56 20.23 -17.97 -14.01
CA LEU A 56 21.66 -17.70 -14.18
C LEU A 56 22.54 -18.89 -13.74
N GLY A 57 21.92 -19.99 -13.28
CA GLY A 57 22.61 -21.15 -12.72
C GLY A 57 23.02 -20.97 -11.26
N GLY A 58 23.36 -22.09 -10.60
CA GLY A 58 23.80 -22.08 -9.21
C GLY A 58 22.77 -21.56 -8.20
N GLY A 59 21.47 -21.64 -8.51
CA GLY A 59 20.39 -21.11 -7.67
C GLY A 59 20.20 -19.59 -7.79
N ASN A 60 20.87 -18.94 -8.74
CA ASN A 60 20.72 -17.51 -9.01
C ASN A 60 19.72 -17.25 -10.14
N LYS A 61 18.95 -16.17 -10.02
CA LYS A 61 18.03 -15.70 -11.06
C LYS A 61 18.14 -14.19 -11.19
N ALA A 62 18.11 -13.70 -12.43
CA ALA A 62 17.76 -12.32 -12.72
C ALA A 62 16.23 -12.21 -12.80
N ILE A 63 15.66 -11.23 -12.16
CA ILE A 63 14.20 -11.05 -12.10
C ILE A 63 13.84 -9.59 -12.39
N PHE A 64 12.66 -9.36 -12.95
CA PHE A 64 12.14 -8.01 -13.14
C PHE A 64 10.61 -7.96 -13.00
N LYS A 65 10.08 -6.77 -12.70
CA LYS A 65 8.65 -6.47 -12.76
C LYS A 65 8.45 -5.05 -13.25
N LEU A 66 7.56 -4.93 -14.24
CA LEU A 66 7.02 -3.67 -14.75
C LEU A 66 5.51 -3.72 -14.55
N GLY A 67 4.94 -2.69 -13.95
CA GLY A 67 3.51 -2.64 -13.64
C GLY A 67 2.95 -1.24 -13.83
N SER A 68 1.77 -1.18 -14.44
CA SER A 68 1.03 0.05 -14.70
C SER A 68 -0.34 -0.06 -14.04
N ALA A 69 -0.61 0.79 -13.05
CA ALA A 69 -1.96 0.98 -12.55
C ALA A 69 -2.73 1.91 -13.50
N PHE A 70 -4.02 1.67 -13.68
CA PHE A 70 -4.84 2.45 -14.59
C PHE A 70 -6.30 2.53 -14.13
N SER A 71 -6.97 3.60 -14.53
CA SER A 71 -8.39 3.77 -14.30
C SER A 71 -9.18 3.17 -15.45
N THR A 72 -10.04 2.21 -15.17
CA THR A 72 -10.97 1.64 -16.14
C THR A 72 -12.14 2.58 -16.48
N ALA A 73 -12.33 3.64 -15.68
CA ALA A 73 -13.36 4.64 -15.94
C ALA A 73 -13.05 5.50 -17.18
N ASN A 74 -11.77 5.75 -17.47
CA ASN A 74 -11.36 6.66 -18.54
C ASN A 74 -10.06 6.27 -19.26
N GLY A 75 -9.40 5.16 -18.84
CA GLY A 75 -8.17 4.66 -19.46
C GLY A 75 -6.90 5.39 -19.08
N THR A 76 -6.93 6.34 -18.14
CA THR A 76 -5.73 7.05 -17.68
C THR A 76 -4.84 6.16 -16.82
N THR A 77 -3.52 6.36 -16.90
CA THR A 77 -2.55 5.70 -16.01
C THR A 77 -2.46 6.42 -14.67
N TRP A 78 -2.22 5.66 -13.61
CA TRP A 78 -2.07 6.14 -12.24
C TRP A 78 -0.82 5.51 -11.59
N PRO A 79 -0.09 6.19 -10.67
CA PRO A 79 -0.21 7.60 -10.33
C PRO A 79 0.45 8.52 -11.38
N SER A 80 -0.04 9.74 -11.43
CA SER A 80 0.61 10.87 -12.14
C SER A 80 0.97 10.61 -13.61
N GLY A 81 0.20 9.80 -14.33
CA GLY A 81 0.40 9.54 -15.77
C GLY A 81 1.63 8.67 -16.11
N ARG A 82 2.27 8.03 -15.14
CA ARG A 82 3.43 7.16 -15.37
C ARG A 82 3.02 5.84 -15.99
N LEU A 83 3.71 5.44 -17.09
CA LEU A 83 3.46 4.14 -17.73
C LEU A 83 3.72 2.96 -16.77
N PHE A 84 4.78 3.02 -15.96
CA PHE A 84 5.11 2.01 -14.96
C PHE A 84 5.10 2.62 -13.56
N GLY A 85 3.96 3.22 -13.20
CA GLY A 85 3.79 3.92 -11.93
C GLY A 85 3.64 2.98 -10.72
N ASP A 86 3.25 1.73 -10.94
CA ASP A 86 3.10 0.72 -9.89
C ASP A 86 4.45 0.05 -9.56
N TYR A 87 5.06 -0.62 -10.54
CA TYR A 87 6.37 -1.27 -10.39
C TYR A 87 7.27 -1.00 -11.58
N ALA A 88 8.54 -0.71 -11.33
CA ALA A 88 9.60 -0.63 -12.34
C ALA A 88 10.94 -1.00 -11.72
N TRP A 89 11.24 -2.31 -11.62
CA TRP A 89 12.46 -2.78 -10.96
C TRP A 89 13.06 -4.01 -11.64
N VAL A 90 14.35 -4.17 -11.44
CA VAL A 90 15.16 -5.36 -11.76
C VAL A 90 15.82 -5.86 -10.48
N GLY A 91 16.11 -7.15 -10.39
CA GLY A 91 16.74 -7.72 -9.20
C GLY A 91 17.47 -9.01 -9.45
N LEU A 92 18.18 -9.44 -8.42
CA LEU A 92 18.83 -10.74 -8.32
C LEU A 92 18.21 -11.51 -7.17
N SER A 93 17.85 -12.76 -7.40
CA SER A 93 17.36 -13.69 -6.40
C SER A 93 18.28 -14.89 -6.30
N ASN A 94 18.58 -15.30 -5.08
CA ASN A 94 19.35 -16.51 -4.81
C ASN A 94 18.62 -17.35 -3.75
N SER A 95 18.54 -18.66 -3.98
CA SER A 95 17.78 -19.57 -3.13
C SER A 95 18.33 -19.77 -1.72
N THR A 96 19.54 -19.32 -1.44
CA THR A 96 20.19 -19.46 -0.12
C THR A 96 20.49 -18.14 0.57
N VAL A 97 20.48 -17.03 -0.17
CA VAL A 97 20.83 -15.70 0.38
C VAL A 97 19.61 -14.80 0.45
N GLY A 98 18.72 -14.85 -0.53
CA GLY A 98 17.54 -13.98 -0.60
C GLY A 98 17.48 -13.19 -1.92
N THR A 99 16.79 -12.07 -1.89
CA THR A 99 16.47 -11.27 -3.08
C THR A 99 16.90 -9.83 -2.89
N LEU A 100 17.61 -9.27 -3.87
CA LEU A 100 17.95 -7.86 -3.96
C LEU A 100 17.23 -7.26 -5.17
N LYS A 101 16.49 -6.18 -4.98
CA LYS A 101 15.75 -5.45 -6.04
C LYS A 101 16.22 -4.00 -6.11
N MET A 102 16.18 -3.41 -7.30
CA MET A 102 16.56 -2.01 -7.54
C MET A 102 15.55 -1.36 -8.48
N GLY A 103 15.01 -0.20 -8.10
CA GLY A 103 14.06 0.57 -8.92
C GLY A 103 12.89 1.14 -8.12
N ARG A 104 11.72 1.27 -8.79
CA ARG A 104 10.48 1.73 -8.17
C ARG A 104 9.66 0.53 -7.70
N MET A 105 9.23 0.56 -6.43
CA MET A 105 8.49 -0.55 -5.80
C MET A 105 7.76 -0.09 -4.55
N GLN A 106 6.88 -0.95 -4.04
CA GLN A 106 6.21 -0.75 -2.75
C GLN A 106 7.22 -0.60 -1.62
N ASP A 107 6.87 0.11 -0.57
CA ASP A 107 7.67 0.27 0.65
C ASP A 107 7.74 -1.02 1.50
N SER A 108 8.47 -0.97 2.60
CA SER A 108 8.55 -2.12 3.50
C SER A 108 7.33 -2.21 4.44
N VAL A 109 6.58 -1.12 4.66
CA VAL A 109 5.35 -1.18 5.47
C VAL A 109 4.32 -2.04 4.77
N GLY A 110 4.09 -1.80 3.49
CA GLY A 110 3.20 -2.62 2.67
C GLY A 110 3.67 -4.07 2.55
N ASP A 111 5.00 -4.31 2.38
CA ASP A 111 5.52 -5.68 2.25
C ASP A 111 5.31 -6.53 3.52
N TYR A 112 5.51 -5.95 4.72
CA TYR A 112 5.48 -6.71 5.99
C TYR A 112 4.13 -6.64 6.71
N LEU A 113 3.34 -5.58 6.51
CA LEU A 113 2.07 -5.40 7.23
C LEU A 113 0.85 -5.37 6.33
N GLY A 114 0.99 -5.21 5.01
CA GLY A 114 -0.15 -5.13 4.10
C GLY A 114 -1.12 -6.31 4.23
N ASP A 115 -0.59 -7.52 4.34
CA ASP A 115 -1.40 -8.74 4.52
C ASP A 115 -2.18 -8.80 5.84
N PHE A 116 -1.80 -8.00 6.85
CA PHE A 116 -2.48 -7.96 8.15
C PHE A 116 -3.54 -6.86 8.21
N ALA A 117 -3.65 -6.02 7.18
CA ALA A 117 -4.62 -4.93 7.09
C ALA A 117 -5.65 -5.20 5.98
N ALA A 118 -6.90 -4.87 6.23
CA ALA A 118 -7.97 -5.02 5.25
C ALA A 118 -7.68 -4.22 3.97
N GLY A 119 -7.20 -2.98 4.11
CA GLY A 119 -6.84 -2.13 2.98
C GLY A 119 -5.73 -2.69 2.09
N GLY A 120 -4.69 -3.28 2.70
CA GLY A 120 -3.56 -3.89 1.98
C GLY A 120 -3.84 -5.29 1.42
N ASN A 121 -4.76 -6.03 2.03
CA ASN A 121 -5.02 -7.43 1.69
C ASN A 121 -6.20 -7.64 0.74
N TRP A 122 -7.42 -7.21 1.10
CA TRP A 122 -8.64 -7.62 0.39
C TRP A 122 -9.67 -6.52 0.14
N GLY A 123 -9.61 -5.41 0.89
CA GLY A 123 -10.62 -4.35 0.87
C GLY A 123 -10.22 -3.13 0.04
N GLY A 124 -8.94 -3.01 -0.32
CA GLY A 124 -8.43 -1.92 -1.15
C GLY A 124 -8.53 -0.55 -0.50
N VAL A 125 -8.55 0.47 -1.34
CA VAL A 125 -8.52 1.88 -0.92
C VAL A 125 -9.65 2.27 0.03
N LEU A 126 -10.82 1.65 -0.10
CA LEU A 126 -12.01 1.96 0.71
C LEU A 126 -11.82 1.54 2.19
N TYR A 127 -10.95 0.56 2.45
CA TYR A 127 -10.63 0.04 3.78
C TYR A 127 -9.29 0.59 4.33
N ALA A 128 -8.56 1.36 3.56
CA ALA A 128 -7.34 1.99 4.04
C ALA A 128 -7.62 2.81 5.30
N HIS A 129 -6.67 2.84 6.22
CA HIS A 129 -6.75 3.67 7.42
C HIS A 129 -7.01 5.14 7.02
N PRO A 130 -7.65 5.95 7.85
CA PRO A 130 -7.96 7.33 7.51
C PRO A 130 -6.77 8.06 6.91
N LEU A 131 -6.94 8.63 5.70
CA LEU A 131 -5.90 9.30 4.91
C LEU A 131 -4.78 8.36 4.40
N ASP A 132 -4.93 7.04 4.51
CA ASP A 132 -3.86 6.05 4.32
C ASP A 132 -2.55 6.49 5.01
N ASN A 133 -2.71 6.93 6.27
CA ASN A 133 -1.67 7.65 7.00
C ASN A 133 -0.41 6.82 7.26
N ASP A 134 -0.49 5.51 7.16
CA ASP A 134 0.59 4.54 7.35
C ASP A 134 0.98 3.78 6.07
N ASN A 135 0.41 4.17 4.92
CA ASN A 135 0.68 3.58 3.61
C ASN A 135 0.42 2.06 3.50
N LEU A 136 -0.44 1.49 4.36
CA LEU A 136 -0.75 0.05 4.31
C LEU A 136 -1.52 -0.36 3.05
N TRP A 137 -2.32 0.53 2.48
CA TRP A 137 -2.90 0.32 1.16
C TRP A 137 -1.89 0.56 0.03
N GLY A 138 -0.88 1.41 0.23
CA GLY A 138 0.17 1.71 -0.73
C GLY A 138 -0.14 2.90 -1.65
N THR A 139 -0.62 4.00 -1.09
CA THR A 139 -0.83 5.26 -1.84
C THR A 139 0.44 5.70 -2.53
N TYR A 140 1.59 5.67 -1.85
CA TYR A 140 2.87 5.98 -2.48
C TYR A 140 3.70 4.73 -2.75
N MET A 141 4.41 4.77 -3.87
CA MET A 141 5.46 3.84 -4.25
C MET A 141 6.81 4.53 -4.14
N VAL A 142 7.83 3.78 -3.75
CA VAL A 142 9.17 4.30 -3.48
C VAL A 142 10.03 4.23 -4.72
N ASN A 143 10.57 5.38 -5.13
CA ASN A 143 11.51 5.52 -6.25
C ASN A 143 12.95 5.28 -5.79
N ASN A 144 13.85 5.02 -6.74
CA ASN A 144 15.31 4.99 -6.53
C ASN A 144 15.74 4.06 -5.39
N ALA A 145 14.96 2.99 -5.17
CA ALA A 145 15.11 2.11 -4.04
C ALA A 145 16.05 0.94 -4.33
N ILE A 146 16.80 0.55 -3.31
CA ILE A 146 17.45 -0.76 -3.19
C ILE A 146 16.75 -1.46 -2.03
N LYS A 147 16.23 -2.66 -2.27
CA LYS A 147 15.52 -3.47 -1.28
C LYS A 147 16.11 -4.88 -1.22
N TYR A 148 16.38 -5.33 -0.02
CA TYR A 148 16.78 -6.70 0.26
C TYR A 148 15.70 -7.41 1.06
N GLN A 149 15.48 -8.69 0.75
CA GLN A 149 14.63 -9.61 1.51
C GLN A 149 15.35 -10.95 1.67
N SER A 150 15.46 -11.45 2.89
CA SER A 150 16.06 -12.74 3.18
C SER A 150 15.23 -13.90 2.63
N ILE A 151 15.81 -15.09 2.60
CA ILE A 151 15.04 -16.33 2.56
C ILE A 151 14.36 -16.55 3.92
N SER A 152 13.40 -17.47 3.97
CA SER A 152 12.83 -17.93 5.23
C SER A 152 13.83 -18.81 5.99
N LEU A 153 14.20 -18.42 7.20
CA LEU A 153 15.12 -19.08 8.11
C LEU A 153 14.32 -19.66 9.28
N ALA A 154 13.85 -20.90 9.15
CA ALA A 154 12.97 -21.55 10.12
C ALA A 154 11.70 -20.71 10.43
N GLY A 155 11.09 -20.13 9.41
CA GLY A 155 9.91 -19.29 9.53
C GLY A 155 10.21 -17.80 9.72
N LEU A 156 11.45 -17.40 9.99
CA LEU A 156 11.84 -16.01 10.14
C LEU A 156 12.31 -15.44 8.79
N GLU A 157 11.71 -14.34 8.34
CA GLU A 157 12.13 -13.52 7.21
C GLU A 157 12.38 -12.09 7.67
N PHE A 158 13.40 -11.44 7.10
CA PHE A 158 13.70 -10.06 7.39
C PHE A 158 14.23 -9.34 6.15
N GLY A 159 14.14 -8.04 6.16
CA GLY A 159 14.66 -7.24 5.07
C GLY A 159 14.59 -5.76 5.36
N GLY A 160 14.94 -4.99 4.36
CA GLY A 160 14.90 -3.55 4.45
C GLY A 160 15.14 -2.89 3.11
N MET A 161 14.95 -1.59 3.11
CA MET A 161 15.03 -0.77 1.93
C MET A 161 15.78 0.52 2.24
N TYR A 162 16.48 1.01 1.25
CA TYR A 162 16.99 2.37 1.21
C TYR A 162 16.66 3.00 -0.15
N ALA A 163 16.13 4.21 -0.14
CA ALA A 163 15.81 4.97 -1.36
C ALA A 163 16.53 6.31 -1.35
N PHE A 164 17.17 6.61 -2.49
CA PHE A 164 18.00 7.79 -2.67
C PHE A 164 17.15 9.00 -3.08
N SER A 165 17.59 10.19 -2.68
CA SER A 165 16.98 11.44 -3.12
C SER A 165 17.27 11.78 -4.59
N ASN A 166 18.32 11.21 -5.18
CA ASN A 166 18.85 11.55 -6.51
C ASN A 166 19.15 13.04 -6.73
N LYS A 167 19.25 13.83 -5.64
CA LYS A 167 19.61 15.25 -5.69
C LYS A 167 21.11 15.42 -5.63
N SER A 168 21.67 16.33 -6.45
CA SER A 168 23.07 16.73 -6.36
C SER A 168 23.28 17.79 -5.28
N ALA A 169 24.50 17.90 -4.73
CA ALA A 169 24.86 18.95 -3.78
C ALA A 169 24.62 20.36 -4.34
N ALA A 170 24.73 20.55 -5.65
CA ALA A 170 24.47 21.82 -6.31
C ALA A 170 23.00 22.23 -6.31
N THR A 171 22.09 21.26 -6.19
CA THR A 171 20.63 21.49 -6.24
C THR A 171 20.01 21.65 -4.87
N SER A 172 20.54 20.98 -3.86
CA SER A 172 19.99 20.93 -2.50
C SER A 172 20.76 21.78 -1.47
N GLY A 173 21.94 22.26 -1.82
CA GLY A 173 22.79 23.04 -0.90
C GLY A 173 23.43 22.27 0.23
N SER A 174 23.08 21.01 0.48
CA SER A 174 23.51 20.26 1.67
C SER A 174 23.83 18.78 1.46
N GLY A 175 24.07 18.30 0.24
CA GLY A 175 24.49 16.92 0.08
C GLY A 175 24.06 16.24 -1.21
N SER A 176 24.60 15.08 -1.47
CA SER A 176 24.41 14.32 -2.70
C SER A 176 23.67 13.02 -2.38
N GLY A 177 22.47 12.81 -2.92
CA GLY A 177 21.80 11.52 -2.97
C GLY A 177 21.34 10.89 -1.64
N PHE A 178 21.96 11.30 -0.52
CA PHE A 178 21.68 10.76 0.82
C PHE A 178 20.94 11.73 1.75
N VAL A 179 20.57 12.89 1.27
CA VAL A 179 19.91 13.97 2.02
C VAL A 179 18.62 14.28 1.29
N ASP A 180 17.65 14.88 1.96
CA ASP A 180 16.35 15.32 1.44
C ASP A 180 15.59 14.25 0.63
N ASN A 181 14.30 14.10 0.85
CA ASN A 181 13.42 13.13 0.18
C ASN A 181 14.08 11.74 -0.01
N ARG A 182 14.60 11.19 1.07
CA ARG A 182 15.15 9.83 1.17
C ARG A 182 14.29 8.98 2.08
N LEU A 183 14.30 7.68 1.85
CA LEU A 183 13.57 6.72 2.69
C LEU A 183 14.50 5.58 3.12
N TRP A 184 14.32 5.09 4.34
CA TRP A 184 14.86 3.82 4.78
C TRP A 184 13.86 3.08 5.65
N ALA A 185 13.85 1.77 5.54
CA ALA A 185 12.94 0.91 6.26
C ALA A 185 13.57 -0.44 6.57
N ALA A 186 13.07 -1.07 7.63
CA ALA A 186 13.40 -2.45 7.98
C ALA A 186 12.17 -3.16 8.51
N GLY A 187 12.04 -4.44 8.18
CA GLY A 187 10.94 -5.27 8.62
C GLY A 187 11.36 -6.70 8.89
N VAL A 188 10.54 -7.38 9.67
CA VAL A 188 10.68 -8.78 10.02
C VAL A 188 9.31 -9.44 10.06
N GLU A 189 9.23 -10.67 9.56
CA GLU A 189 8.05 -11.53 9.68
C GLU A 189 8.47 -12.89 10.23
N TYR A 190 7.62 -13.47 11.07
CA TYR A 190 7.77 -14.83 11.56
C TYR A 190 6.48 -15.62 11.29
N SER A 191 6.63 -16.77 10.65
CA SER A 191 5.54 -17.68 10.30
C SER A 191 5.79 -19.06 10.89
N ALA A 192 4.85 -19.56 11.72
CA ALA A 192 4.92 -20.87 12.33
C ALA A 192 3.53 -21.51 12.45
N GLY A 193 3.29 -22.53 11.64
CA GLY A 193 1.97 -23.17 11.57
C GLY A 193 0.89 -22.16 11.19
N PRO A 194 -0.18 -22.01 11.98
CA PRO A 194 -1.26 -21.07 11.67
C PRO A 194 -0.93 -19.60 12.06
N VAL A 195 0.17 -19.34 12.74
CA VAL A 195 0.53 -18.01 13.28
C VAL A 195 1.48 -17.30 12.34
N ARG A 196 1.18 -16.02 12.04
CA ARG A 196 2.12 -15.06 11.43
C ARG A 196 2.22 -13.83 12.33
N LEU A 197 3.42 -13.32 12.48
CA LEU A 197 3.72 -12.09 13.23
C LEU A 197 4.64 -11.23 12.39
N ALA A 198 4.42 -9.91 12.38
CA ALA A 198 5.30 -9.00 11.67
C ALA A 198 5.55 -7.73 12.47
N ALA A 199 6.70 -7.12 12.21
CA ALA A 199 7.03 -5.78 12.69
C ALA A 199 7.80 -5.01 11.62
N VAL A 200 7.55 -3.70 11.53
CA VAL A 200 8.20 -2.83 10.56
C VAL A 200 8.48 -1.45 11.15
N TYR A 201 9.54 -0.86 10.67
CA TYR A 201 9.84 0.56 10.85
C TYR A 201 10.21 1.18 9.51
N GLU A 202 9.69 2.38 9.27
CA GLU A 202 10.03 3.19 8.10
C GLU A 202 10.25 4.65 8.50
N GLN A 203 11.20 5.31 7.84
CA GLN A 203 11.42 6.74 7.94
C GLN A 203 11.62 7.34 6.54
N LEU A 204 10.82 8.36 6.26
CA LEU A 204 10.92 9.21 5.09
C LEU A 204 11.28 10.62 5.53
N ASP A 205 12.38 11.16 5.02
CA ASP A 205 12.86 12.51 5.33
C ASP A 205 12.53 13.44 4.14
N ASN A 206 11.92 14.60 4.44
CA ASN A 206 11.53 15.65 3.48
C ASN A 206 10.68 15.12 2.31
N SER A 207 9.56 14.45 2.63
CA SER A 207 8.60 14.01 1.63
C SER A 207 8.03 15.20 0.85
N GLY A 208 7.89 15.03 -0.45
CA GLY A 208 7.34 16.06 -1.32
C GLY A 208 8.27 17.23 -1.60
N ASP A 209 9.55 17.19 -1.18
CA ASP A 209 10.55 18.19 -1.55
C ASP A 209 11.20 17.78 -2.89
N ASP A 210 10.48 18.04 -3.97
CA ASP A 210 10.93 17.72 -5.33
C ASP A 210 11.39 18.97 -6.09
N VAL A 211 12.56 18.81 -6.73
CA VAL A 211 13.00 19.74 -7.77
C VAL A 211 12.52 19.18 -9.11
N PRO A 212 11.92 20.00 -10.01
CA PRO A 212 11.49 19.53 -11.32
C PRO A 212 12.58 18.74 -12.06
N GLY A 213 12.26 17.49 -12.46
CA GLY A 213 13.18 16.58 -13.15
C GLY A 213 14.09 15.75 -12.23
N SER A 214 13.96 15.87 -10.91
CA SER A 214 14.68 15.08 -9.91
C SER A 214 13.64 14.40 -9.02
N TYR A 215 13.45 13.12 -9.19
CA TYR A 215 12.53 12.33 -8.38
C TYR A 215 13.23 11.88 -7.10
N GLY A 216 12.75 12.34 -5.93
CA GLY A 216 13.17 11.81 -4.64
C GLY A 216 12.62 10.41 -4.36
N ALA A 217 12.81 9.92 -3.16
CA ALA A 217 12.30 8.60 -2.73
C ALA A 217 10.77 8.49 -2.89
N VAL A 218 10.05 9.55 -2.51
CA VAL A 218 8.59 9.67 -2.73
C VAL A 218 8.31 10.98 -3.42
N ASP A 219 7.70 10.91 -4.61
CA ASP A 219 7.27 12.07 -5.38
C ASP A 219 6.15 12.82 -4.65
N VAL A 220 6.13 14.15 -4.75
CA VAL A 220 5.08 14.98 -4.14
C VAL A 220 3.68 14.59 -4.62
N ALA A 221 3.56 14.15 -5.87
CA ALA A 221 2.28 13.74 -6.45
C ALA A 221 1.79 12.35 -5.94
N ASP A 222 2.67 11.58 -5.30
CA ASP A 222 2.37 10.27 -4.73
C ASP A 222 2.28 10.35 -3.20
N ALA A 223 2.91 11.34 -2.56
CA ALA A 223 3.04 11.42 -1.10
C ALA A 223 1.68 11.64 -0.41
N ASN A 224 1.39 10.87 0.63
CA ASN A 224 0.21 11.08 1.48
C ASN A 224 0.33 12.38 2.27
N PHE A 225 1.56 12.72 2.69
CA PHE A 225 1.86 13.92 3.46
C PHE A 225 3.18 14.52 2.98
N THR A 226 3.22 15.85 3.00
CA THR A 226 4.47 16.60 2.90
C THR A 226 4.94 16.95 4.30
N ALA A 227 6.13 16.49 4.72
CA ALA A 227 6.66 16.72 6.05
C ALA A 227 8.19 16.71 6.04
N ALA A 228 8.82 17.42 6.98
CA ALA A 228 10.27 17.34 7.17
C ALA A 228 10.71 15.91 7.53
N ARG A 229 9.83 15.15 8.23
CA ARG A 229 10.04 13.73 8.50
C ARG A 229 8.72 13.03 8.76
N GLN A 230 8.55 11.87 8.12
CA GLN A 230 7.51 10.89 8.43
C GLN A 230 8.15 9.63 8.98
N ARG A 231 7.59 9.07 10.05
CA ARG A 231 7.99 7.77 10.61
C ARG A 231 6.77 6.91 10.78
N ILE A 232 6.88 5.65 10.38
CA ILE A 232 5.85 4.64 10.55
C ILE A 232 6.43 3.50 11.37
N TYR A 233 5.71 3.13 12.43
CA TYR A 233 5.97 1.98 13.29
C TYR A 233 4.77 1.06 13.18
N GLY A 234 5.00 -0.21 12.98
CA GLY A 234 3.88 -1.13 12.89
C GLY A 234 4.19 -2.53 13.36
N VAL A 235 3.17 -3.19 13.89
CA VAL A 235 3.17 -4.62 14.23
C VAL A 235 1.87 -5.26 13.75
N GLY A 236 1.96 -6.50 13.31
CA GLY A 236 0.83 -7.29 12.85
C GLY A 236 0.87 -8.72 13.38
N ALA A 237 -0.30 -9.31 13.54
CA ALA A 237 -0.48 -10.71 13.88
C ALA A 237 -1.64 -11.30 13.09
N SER A 238 -1.51 -12.55 12.64
CA SER A 238 -2.61 -13.30 12.08
C SER A 238 -2.63 -14.75 12.55
N TYR A 239 -3.82 -15.34 12.53
CA TYR A 239 -4.05 -16.73 12.90
C TYR A 239 -5.04 -17.36 11.90
N ALA A 240 -4.59 -18.39 11.19
CA ALA A 240 -5.41 -19.17 10.27
C ALA A 240 -6.07 -20.33 10.98
N LEU A 241 -7.41 -20.35 11.02
CA LEU A 241 -8.25 -21.46 11.42
C LEU A 241 -8.76 -22.19 10.17
N ASP A 242 -9.42 -23.34 10.33
CA ASP A 242 -9.90 -24.14 9.19
C ASP A 242 -10.72 -23.34 8.16
N HIS A 243 -11.56 -22.43 8.65
CA HIS A 243 -12.47 -21.62 7.80
C HIS A 243 -12.41 -20.13 8.10
N ILE A 244 -11.53 -19.68 8.96
CA ILE A 244 -11.45 -18.27 9.36
C ILE A 244 -9.99 -17.84 9.42
N ASP A 245 -9.64 -16.79 8.69
CA ASP A 245 -8.40 -16.08 8.85
C ASP A 245 -8.66 -14.82 9.69
N LEU A 246 -8.00 -14.73 10.84
CA LEU A 246 -8.06 -13.57 11.72
C LEU A 246 -6.78 -12.78 11.60
N SER A 247 -6.89 -11.46 11.49
CA SER A 247 -5.73 -10.57 11.47
C SER A 247 -5.96 -9.34 12.35
N ALA A 248 -4.87 -8.82 12.89
CA ALA A 248 -4.87 -7.56 13.61
C ALA A 248 -3.56 -6.82 13.33
N ASN A 249 -3.62 -5.50 13.30
CA ASN A 249 -2.44 -4.67 13.22
C ASN A 249 -2.57 -3.43 14.11
N ILE A 250 -1.41 -2.91 14.50
CA ILE A 250 -1.29 -1.62 15.20
C ILE A 250 -0.20 -0.85 14.47
N THR A 251 -0.52 0.37 14.03
CA THR A 251 0.46 1.27 13.43
C THR A 251 0.47 2.62 14.12
N ARG A 252 1.61 3.26 14.09
CA ARG A 252 1.79 4.64 14.53
C ARG A 252 2.57 5.42 13.47
N THR A 253 1.96 6.48 12.95
CA THR A 253 2.60 7.45 12.05
C THR A 253 2.88 8.74 12.79
N VAL A 254 4.10 9.26 12.66
CA VAL A 254 4.52 10.53 13.25
C VAL A 254 5.10 11.42 12.16
N LEU A 255 4.52 12.60 12.01
CA LEU A 255 4.92 13.62 11.06
C LEU A 255 5.56 14.79 11.82
N SER A 256 6.76 15.20 11.46
CA SER A 256 7.44 16.38 12.00
C SER A 256 7.33 17.50 10.97
N SER A 257 6.89 18.67 11.42
CA SER A 257 6.67 19.86 10.57
C SER A 257 5.91 19.52 9.28
N PRO A 258 4.69 18.95 9.38
CA PRO A 258 3.89 18.68 8.19
C PRO A 258 3.47 19.98 7.53
N THR A 259 3.39 19.97 6.19
CA THR A 259 2.97 21.12 5.36
C THR A 259 1.97 20.67 4.30
N GLY A 260 1.28 21.63 3.67
CA GLY A 260 0.34 21.35 2.60
C GLY A 260 -1.03 20.89 3.09
N GLU A 261 -1.72 20.19 2.19
CA GLU A 261 -3.04 19.61 2.46
C GLU A 261 -3.13 18.20 1.87
N TRP A 262 -3.93 17.36 2.48
CA TRP A 262 -4.27 16.05 1.97
C TRP A 262 -5.78 15.85 2.14
N GLN A 263 -6.47 15.51 1.05
CA GLN A 263 -7.91 15.28 1.06
C GLN A 263 -8.68 16.41 1.80
N ASN A 264 -8.34 17.68 1.54
CA ASN A 264 -8.87 18.89 2.18
C ASN A 264 -8.49 19.15 3.64
N ALA A 265 -7.63 18.33 4.24
CA ALA A 265 -7.07 18.62 5.56
C ALA A 265 -5.81 19.49 5.42
N GLN A 266 -5.80 20.67 6.08
CA GLN A 266 -4.69 21.62 6.09
C GLN A 266 -3.74 21.31 7.25
N PHE A 267 -2.44 21.14 6.97
CA PHE A 267 -1.42 20.81 7.97
C PHE A 267 -0.46 21.95 8.27
N THR A 268 -0.52 23.02 7.49
CA THR A 268 0.41 24.15 7.59
C THR A 268 0.39 24.76 9.00
N GLY A 269 1.56 24.91 9.60
CA GLY A 269 1.75 25.51 10.92
C GLY A 269 1.76 24.53 12.09
N ALA A 270 1.47 23.24 11.88
CA ALA A 270 1.64 22.24 12.93
C ALA A 270 3.14 21.91 13.11
N SER A 271 3.63 21.87 14.36
CA SER A 271 5.00 21.41 14.64
C SER A 271 5.15 19.90 14.51
N SER A 272 4.08 19.17 14.81
CA SER A 272 3.99 17.73 14.66
C SER A 272 2.54 17.26 14.51
N MET A 273 2.36 16.11 13.89
CA MET A 273 1.10 15.40 13.81
C MET A 273 1.38 13.91 14.01
N SER A 274 0.45 13.19 14.61
CA SER A 274 0.58 11.72 14.71
C SER A 274 -0.77 11.05 14.59
N PHE A 275 -0.74 9.82 14.07
CA PHE A 275 -1.86 8.88 14.00
C PHE A 275 -1.49 7.59 14.74
N ASN A 276 -2.47 6.97 15.40
CA ASN A 276 -2.37 5.60 15.86
C ASN A 276 -3.59 4.85 15.31
N ASN A 277 -3.34 3.78 14.61
CA ASN A 277 -4.36 2.91 14.03
C ASN A 277 -4.37 1.58 14.78
N TYR A 278 -5.56 1.07 15.03
CA TYR A 278 -5.83 -0.24 15.63
C TYR A 278 -6.86 -0.92 14.75
N GLU A 279 -6.48 -1.99 14.07
CA GLU A 279 -7.37 -2.74 13.20
C GLU A 279 -7.48 -4.19 13.64
N ILE A 280 -8.69 -4.73 13.52
CA ILE A 280 -8.96 -6.16 13.50
C ILE A 280 -9.74 -6.47 12.24
N ASN A 281 -9.40 -7.56 11.57
CA ASN A 281 -10.13 -8.03 10.41
C ASN A 281 -10.22 -9.56 10.36
N ALA A 282 -11.19 -10.06 9.60
CA ALA A 282 -11.43 -11.48 9.45
C ALA A 282 -11.92 -11.80 8.04
N ILE A 283 -11.53 -12.99 7.55
CA ILE A 283 -12.09 -13.62 6.36
C ILE A 283 -12.71 -14.94 6.80
N TYR A 284 -14.00 -15.12 6.57
CA TYR A 284 -14.71 -16.38 6.78
C TYR A 284 -14.96 -17.07 5.43
N HIS A 285 -14.33 -18.20 5.21
CA HIS A 285 -14.50 -19.04 4.03
C HIS A 285 -15.75 -19.91 4.19
N ALA A 286 -16.93 -19.31 3.87
CA ALA A 286 -18.22 -19.97 4.06
C ALA A 286 -18.38 -21.20 3.15
N THR A 287 -17.84 -21.13 1.94
CA THR A 287 -17.71 -22.26 0.99
C THR A 287 -16.43 -22.09 0.17
N ALA A 288 -16.12 -23.07 -0.69
CA ALA A 288 -15.00 -22.96 -1.64
C ALA A 288 -15.11 -21.75 -2.63
N SER A 289 -16.28 -21.12 -2.72
CA SER A 289 -16.53 -20.00 -3.64
C SER A 289 -17.09 -18.76 -2.95
N LEU A 290 -17.37 -18.79 -1.66
CA LEU A 290 -18.00 -17.69 -0.94
C LEU A 290 -17.19 -17.30 0.29
N ASP A 291 -16.67 -16.08 0.27
CA ASP A 291 -15.99 -15.44 1.39
C ASP A 291 -16.85 -14.32 1.98
N LEU A 292 -16.90 -14.26 3.30
CA LEU A 292 -17.44 -13.14 4.06
C LEU A 292 -16.28 -12.47 4.78
N LYS A 293 -16.06 -11.18 4.52
CA LYS A 293 -14.92 -10.44 5.04
C LYS A 293 -15.40 -9.24 5.83
N GLY A 294 -14.73 -8.95 6.92
CA GLY A 294 -15.07 -7.81 7.78
C GLY A 294 -13.85 -7.20 8.42
N ALA A 295 -13.89 -5.90 8.63
CA ALA A 295 -12.84 -5.15 9.31
C ALA A 295 -13.42 -4.05 10.18
N TYR A 296 -12.78 -3.80 11.31
CA TYR A 296 -13.02 -2.64 12.15
C TYR A 296 -11.69 -1.96 12.45
N THR A 297 -11.66 -0.65 12.15
CA THR A 297 -10.50 0.21 12.40
C THR A 297 -10.88 1.33 13.36
N TYR A 298 -10.09 1.51 14.41
CA TYR A 298 -10.12 2.67 15.29
C TYR A 298 -8.83 3.47 15.12
N THR A 299 -8.95 4.73 14.71
CA THR A 299 -7.81 5.64 14.51
C THR A 299 -7.92 6.83 15.44
N THR A 300 -6.84 7.17 16.12
CA THR A 300 -6.70 8.44 16.86
C THR A 300 -5.62 9.28 16.19
N ALA A 301 -5.83 10.60 16.17
CA ALA A 301 -4.78 11.52 15.75
C ALA A 301 -4.51 12.57 16.84
N SER A 302 -3.33 13.16 16.78
CA SER A 302 -2.97 14.35 17.54
C SER A 302 -2.39 15.39 16.59
N VAL A 303 -3.04 16.54 16.51
CA VAL A 303 -2.62 17.63 15.64
C VAL A 303 -2.94 18.98 16.30
N SER A 304 -1.91 19.83 16.47
CA SER A 304 -2.07 21.20 17.02
C SER A 304 -2.88 21.25 18.33
N GLY A 305 -2.68 20.27 19.24
CA GLY A 305 -3.39 20.20 20.53
C GLY A 305 -4.81 19.63 20.44
N ARG A 306 -5.23 19.13 19.29
CA ARG A 306 -6.52 18.48 19.04
C ARG A 306 -6.35 16.98 18.89
N SER A 307 -7.42 16.21 19.16
CA SER A 307 -7.38 14.76 19.20
C SER A 307 -8.60 14.13 18.52
N PRO A 308 -8.78 14.33 17.19
CA PRO A 308 -9.84 13.66 16.46
C PRO A 308 -9.63 12.14 16.44
N HIS A 309 -10.75 11.40 16.33
CA HIS A 309 -10.70 9.95 16.19
C HIS A 309 -11.78 9.43 15.24
N TRP A 310 -11.44 8.36 14.55
CA TRP A 310 -12.29 7.71 13.54
C TRP A 310 -12.64 6.30 13.99
N ASN A 311 -13.84 5.90 13.65
CA ASN A 311 -14.30 4.53 13.68
C ASN A 311 -14.70 4.16 12.25
N GLN A 312 -14.14 3.09 11.70
CA GLN A 312 -14.48 2.60 10.38
C GLN A 312 -14.85 1.12 10.47
N LEU A 313 -15.99 0.76 9.92
CA LEU A 313 -16.48 -0.61 9.80
C LEU A 313 -16.66 -0.92 8.32
N GLY A 314 -16.12 -2.04 7.87
CA GLY A 314 -16.29 -2.52 6.50
C GLY A 314 -16.72 -3.98 6.48
N LEU A 315 -17.60 -4.32 5.53
CA LEU A 315 -18.08 -5.68 5.28
C LEU A 315 -18.08 -5.94 3.77
N LEU A 316 -17.49 -7.04 3.35
CA LEU A 316 -17.41 -7.46 1.96
C LEU A 316 -17.82 -8.93 1.82
N VAL A 317 -18.72 -9.19 0.88
CA VAL A 317 -19.11 -10.55 0.46
C VAL A 317 -18.54 -10.77 -0.93
N GLU A 318 -17.71 -11.78 -1.12
CA GLU A 318 -17.08 -12.09 -2.40
C GLU A 318 -17.47 -13.49 -2.85
N TYR A 319 -18.00 -13.62 -4.07
CA TYR A 319 -18.37 -14.89 -4.69
C TYR A 319 -17.49 -15.15 -5.92
N ALA A 320 -16.69 -16.20 -5.86
CA ALA A 320 -15.83 -16.64 -6.94
C ALA A 320 -16.64 -17.39 -8.02
N LEU A 321 -16.78 -16.78 -9.21
CA LEU A 321 -17.32 -17.45 -10.41
C LEU A 321 -16.29 -18.42 -11.00
N SER A 322 -15.02 -18.12 -10.83
CA SER A 322 -13.88 -18.94 -11.23
C SER A 322 -12.64 -18.58 -10.41
N LYS A 323 -11.51 -19.27 -10.63
CA LYS A 323 -10.21 -18.90 -10.00
C LYS A 323 -9.72 -17.48 -10.36
N ARG A 324 -10.31 -16.84 -11.39
CA ARG A 324 -9.86 -15.53 -11.91
C ARG A 324 -10.94 -14.45 -11.87
N THR A 325 -12.19 -14.82 -11.65
CA THR A 325 -13.31 -13.88 -11.71
C THR A 325 -14.17 -14.01 -10.47
N SER A 326 -14.41 -12.92 -9.80
CA SER A 326 -15.34 -12.84 -8.67
C SER A 326 -16.30 -11.66 -8.80
N LEU A 327 -17.49 -11.84 -8.22
CA LEU A 327 -18.45 -10.78 -7.94
C LEU A 327 -18.38 -10.45 -6.46
N TYR A 328 -18.64 -9.20 -6.10
CA TYR A 328 -18.67 -8.81 -4.70
C TYR A 328 -19.78 -7.79 -4.41
N ALA A 329 -20.21 -7.78 -3.16
CA ALA A 329 -20.96 -6.70 -2.54
C ALA A 329 -20.17 -6.15 -1.37
N ASP A 330 -20.07 -4.84 -1.28
CA ASP A 330 -19.17 -4.16 -0.35
C ASP A 330 -19.89 -2.99 0.33
N GLY A 331 -19.61 -2.79 1.62
CA GLY A 331 -20.14 -1.69 2.39
C GLY A 331 -19.15 -1.19 3.43
N VAL A 332 -18.92 0.12 3.45
CA VAL A 332 -18.04 0.78 4.41
C VAL A 332 -18.79 1.91 5.10
N TYR A 333 -18.68 2.00 6.41
CA TYR A 333 -19.17 3.09 7.23
C TYR A 333 -18.04 3.70 8.03
N GLN A 334 -17.88 5.02 7.95
CA GLN A 334 -16.92 5.76 8.74
C GLN A 334 -17.60 6.84 9.55
N ARG A 335 -17.20 7.00 10.81
CA ARG A 335 -17.57 8.10 11.67
C ARG A 335 -16.35 8.71 12.32
N VAL A 336 -16.27 10.05 12.28
CA VAL A 336 -15.24 10.84 12.95
C VAL A 336 -15.85 11.57 14.14
N HIS A 337 -15.12 11.59 15.24
CA HIS A 337 -15.40 12.47 16.36
C HIS A 337 -14.29 13.53 16.35
N GLY A 338 -14.63 14.67 15.77
CA GLY A 338 -13.77 15.84 15.71
C GLY A 338 -14.10 16.82 16.83
N ASP A 339 -13.19 17.72 17.06
CA ASP A 339 -13.29 18.77 18.07
C ASP A 339 -13.39 20.17 17.44
N GLY A 340 -14.04 20.27 16.26
CA GLY A 340 -14.13 21.48 15.47
C GLY A 340 -12.86 21.76 14.65
N SER A 341 -11.96 20.79 14.54
CA SER A 341 -10.78 20.86 13.66
C SER A 341 -11.15 20.55 12.21
N GLN A 342 -10.19 20.71 11.32
CA GLN A 342 -10.27 20.29 9.91
C GLN A 342 -10.55 18.79 9.73
N PHE A 343 -10.42 17.96 10.77
CA PHE A 343 -10.78 16.55 10.80
C PHE A 343 -12.18 16.28 11.35
N SER A 344 -13.07 17.27 11.37
CA SER A 344 -14.45 17.09 11.86
C SER A 344 -15.38 16.43 10.84
N TYR A 345 -14.92 16.14 9.64
CA TYR A 345 -15.70 15.54 8.56
C TYR A 345 -15.24 14.12 8.29
N ALA A 346 -16.20 13.18 8.17
CA ALA A 346 -15.88 11.83 7.74
C ALA A 346 -15.42 11.84 6.28
N GLN A 347 -14.44 10.99 5.97
CA GLN A 347 -13.97 10.79 4.60
C GLN A 347 -13.44 9.36 4.43
N ILE A 348 -14.24 8.50 3.82
CA ILE A 348 -13.77 7.22 3.31
C ILE A 348 -12.78 7.51 2.18
N ASN A 349 -11.63 6.88 2.19
CA ASN A 349 -10.58 7.12 1.19
C ASN A 349 -11.14 6.99 -0.25
N SER A 350 -10.66 7.80 -1.17
CA SER A 350 -11.14 7.99 -2.55
C SER A 350 -12.49 8.69 -2.71
N LEU A 351 -13.20 9.03 -1.63
CA LEU A 351 -14.42 9.84 -1.73
C LEU A 351 -14.15 11.31 -1.36
N SER A 352 -15.02 12.20 -1.82
CA SER A 352 -15.06 13.58 -1.30
C SER A 352 -15.48 13.57 0.18
N PRO A 353 -14.99 14.52 0.99
CA PRO A 353 -15.38 14.63 2.40
C PRO A 353 -16.90 14.76 2.56
N ALA A 354 -17.42 14.18 3.63
CA ALA A 354 -18.78 14.42 4.06
C ALA A 354 -18.98 15.87 4.52
N SER A 355 -20.20 16.34 4.56
CA SER A 355 -20.56 17.63 5.21
C SER A 355 -20.74 17.49 6.73
N GLY A 356 -20.56 16.31 7.28
CA GLY A 356 -20.73 15.97 8.69
C GLY A 356 -19.79 14.87 9.16
N ASP A 357 -20.06 14.37 10.34
CA ASP A 357 -19.22 13.42 11.08
C ASP A 357 -19.30 11.96 10.57
N SER A 358 -20.16 11.67 9.59
CA SER A 358 -20.38 10.31 9.11
C SER A 358 -20.51 10.22 7.59
N GLN A 359 -20.04 9.11 7.05
CA GLN A 359 -20.17 8.75 5.64
C GLN A 359 -20.33 7.24 5.52
N ALA A 360 -21.22 6.81 4.62
CA ALA A 360 -21.39 5.42 4.28
C ALA A 360 -21.32 5.21 2.78
N LEU A 361 -20.80 4.06 2.40
CA LEU A 361 -20.66 3.60 1.02
C LEU A 361 -21.21 2.18 0.93
N LEU A 362 -21.96 1.87 -0.13
CA LEU A 362 -22.46 0.53 -0.42
C LEU A 362 -22.43 0.29 -1.92
N GLY A 363 -21.95 -0.85 -2.36
CA GLY A 363 -21.85 -1.14 -3.78
C GLY A 363 -21.71 -2.60 -4.12
N VAL A 364 -21.66 -2.83 -5.43
CA VAL A 364 -21.42 -4.14 -6.02
C VAL A 364 -20.40 -4.01 -7.14
N GLY A 365 -19.62 -5.06 -7.34
CA GLY A 365 -18.59 -5.01 -8.36
C GLY A 365 -18.19 -6.37 -8.90
N ILE A 366 -17.29 -6.32 -9.87
CA ILE A 366 -16.69 -7.47 -10.53
C ILE A 366 -15.18 -7.28 -10.61
N LYS A 367 -14.46 -8.35 -10.36
CA LYS A 367 -13.00 -8.41 -10.39
C LYS A 367 -12.56 -9.56 -11.28
N HIS A 368 -11.56 -9.30 -12.17
CA HIS A 368 -11.02 -10.32 -13.07
C HIS A 368 -9.50 -10.24 -13.14
N ARG A 369 -8.82 -11.37 -12.92
CA ARG A 369 -7.36 -11.53 -13.06
C ARG A 369 -7.01 -12.28 -14.35
N PHE A 370 -5.95 -11.87 -15.05
CA PHE A 370 -5.48 -12.52 -16.30
C PHE A 370 -3.97 -12.69 -16.35
#